data_c1d9317784b59d9525a2e88e70207190
#
_entry.id   c1d9317784b59d9525a2e88e70207190
#
_cell.length_a   1.000
_cell.length_b   1.000
_cell.length_c   1.000
_cell.angle_alpha   90.00
_cell.angle_beta   90.00
_cell.angle_gamma   90.00
#
_symmetry.space_group_name_H-M   'P 1'
#
loop_
_entity.id
_entity.type
_entity.pdbx_description
1 polymer ?
#
loop_
_entity_poly.entity_id
_entity_poly.type
_entity_poly.pdbx_seq_one_letter_code
_entity_poly.pdbx_strand_id
1 'polypeptide(L)'
;MLVKIEISSQENRTLEQIKEHYEIEKELASKLRNSSVKERQYLYTALYDELFRRVPLHSQLIRKSSPEITAWVVAQRMQLLGRFLNPQRTFLEIGPGDCAVSIEASKYVKKVYAVDVSNEIAKNIVFPQNFEFLISEGCNIPVPENSIDVAYSHQLMEHLHPDDAFTQLQNIYKALAPKGIYICITPNRMSGPHDISKYFDEIATGFHLKEYTVTELAELFRRVGFSKISLYKSYRQNSLEIPLNSITLPIFKACEEVLEVLPYSLRRKIAGLPILFRGMTVVGTK
;
A
#
# COMPACT_ATOMS: atom_id res chain seq x y z
N MET A 1 -8.97 -11.00 -26.21
CA MET A 1 -8.70 -11.23 -24.78
C MET A 1 -10.05 -11.37 -24.07
N LEU A 2 -10.24 -12.44 -23.30
CA LEU A 2 -11.48 -12.67 -22.56
C LEU A 2 -11.45 -11.92 -21.23
N VAL A 3 -12.55 -11.25 -20.88
CA VAL A 3 -12.71 -10.57 -19.58
C VAL A 3 -12.90 -11.64 -18.50
N LYS A 4 -12.06 -11.62 -17.45
CA LYS A 4 -12.06 -12.61 -16.36
C LYS A 4 -13.08 -12.32 -15.27
N ILE A 5 -13.44 -11.03 -15.08
CA ILE A 5 -14.45 -10.60 -14.11
C ILE A 5 -15.42 -9.62 -14.75
N GLU A 6 -16.63 -9.61 -14.26
CA GLU A 6 -17.65 -8.65 -14.68
C GLU A 6 -17.21 -7.21 -14.36
N ILE A 7 -17.39 -6.32 -15.34
CA ILE A 7 -17.10 -4.90 -15.17
C ILE A 7 -18.21 -4.30 -14.30
N SER A 8 -17.83 -3.68 -13.18
CA SER A 8 -18.78 -3.06 -12.27
C SER A 8 -19.59 -1.97 -12.97
N SER A 9 -20.87 -1.85 -12.62
CA SER A 9 -21.73 -0.73 -13.05
C SER A 9 -21.23 0.65 -12.60
N GLN A 10 -20.30 0.70 -11.65
CA GLN A 10 -19.64 1.94 -11.21
C GLN A 10 -18.41 2.28 -12.06
N GLU A 11 -18.02 1.42 -12.99
CA GLU A 11 -16.92 1.67 -13.91
C GLU A 11 -17.45 2.46 -15.12
N ASN A 12 -17.04 3.72 -15.23
CA ASN A 12 -17.52 4.64 -16.26
C ASN A 12 -16.75 4.55 -17.58
N ARG A 13 -15.69 3.73 -17.63
CA ARG A 13 -14.86 3.55 -18.84
C ARG A 13 -15.43 2.45 -19.73
N THR A 14 -15.26 2.61 -21.04
CA THR A 14 -15.58 1.54 -21.99
C THR A 14 -14.61 0.37 -21.87
N LEU A 15 -14.98 -0.80 -22.37
CA LEU A 15 -14.11 -1.97 -22.41
C LEU A 15 -12.81 -1.68 -23.18
N GLU A 16 -12.87 -0.88 -24.24
CA GLU A 16 -11.70 -0.49 -25.03
C GLU A 16 -10.75 0.38 -24.19
N GLN A 17 -11.27 1.35 -23.47
CA GLN A 17 -10.47 2.19 -22.56
C GLN A 17 -9.83 1.39 -21.42
N ILE A 18 -10.54 0.40 -20.88
CA ILE A 18 -10.01 -0.49 -19.86
C ILE A 18 -8.89 -1.37 -20.44
N LYS A 19 -9.07 -1.88 -21.67
CA LYS A 19 -8.07 -2.68 -22.37
C LYS A 19 -6.83 -1.86 -22.72
N GLU A 20 -6.99 -0.66 -23.25
CA GLU A 20 -5.89 0.25 -23.54
C GLU A 20 -5.09 0.58 -22.26
N HIS A 21 -5.79 0.90 -21.18
CA HIS A 21 -5.15 1.11 -19.87
C HIS A 21 -4.34 -0.12 -19.44
N TYR A 22 -4.93 -1.32 -19.55
CA TYR A 22 -4.25 -2.57 -19.19
C TYR A 22 -2.96 -2.79 -19.99
N GLU A 23 -2.99 -2.61 -21.32
CA GLU A 23 -1.81 -2.79 -22.16
C GLU A 23 -0.71 -1.78 -21.83
N ILE A 24 -1.08 -0.51 -21.60
CA ILE A 24 -0.16 0.55 -21.20
C ILE A 24 0.48 0.20 -19.85
N GLU A 25 -0.33 -0.11 -18.84
CA GLU A 25 0.17 -0.40 -17.49
C GLU A 25 1.06 -1.63 -17.46
N LYS A 26 0.70 -2.68 -18.21
CA LYS A 26 1.49 -3.90 -18.35
C LYS A 26 2.84 -3.66 -19.03
N GLU A 27 2.88 -2.84 -20.09
CA GLU A 27 4.11 -2.42 -20.76
C GLU A 27 5.05 -1.70 -19.77
N LEU A 28 4.54 -0.69 -19.08
CA LEU A 28 5.32 0.12 -18.15
C LEU A 28 5.79 -0.69 -16.93
N ALA A 29 4.92 -1.53 -16.37
CA ALA A 29 5.26 -2.43 -15.27
C ALA A 29 6.35 -3.45 -15.66
N SER A 30 6.34 -3.93 -16.91
CA SER A 30 7.38 -4.81 -17.43
C SER A 30 8.76 -4.14 -17.41
N LYS A 31 8.84 -2.83 -17.70
CA LYS A 31 10.08 -2.07 -17.61
C LYS A 31 10.62 -2.05 -16.17
N LEU A 32 9.74 -1.83 -15.16
CA LEU A 32 10.14 -1.89 -13.75
C LEU A 32 10.60 -3.30 -13.33
N ARG A 33 9.86 -4.34 -13.71
CA ARG A 33 10.21 -5.73 -13.33
C ARG A 33 11.56 -6.18 -13.86
N ASN A 34 11.96 -5.68 -15.05
CA ASN A 34 13.19 -6.08 -15.74
C ASN A 34 14.36 -5.10 -15.52
N SER A 35 14.17 -4.03 -14.75
CA SER A 35 15.20 -3.02 -14.50
C SER A 35 16.10 -3.38 -13.32
N SER A 36 17.33 -2.86 -13.34
CA SER A 36 18.25 -2.94 -12.22
C SER A 36 17.83 -2.01 -11.07
N VAL A 37 18.32 -2.26 -9.86
CA VAL A 37 18.10 -1.40 -8.68
C VAL A 37 18.44 0.06 -8.95
N LYS A 38 19.52 0.34 -9.69
CA LYS A 38 19.95 1.71 -10.03
C LYS A 38 18.97 2.41 -10.96
N GLU A 39 18.47 1.71 -11.95
CA GLU A 39 17.47 2.25 -12.89
C GLU A 39 16.16 2.54 -12.18
N ARG A 40 15.72 1.68 -11.27
CA ARG A 40 14.45 1.84 -10.55
C ARG A 40 14.39 3.10 -9.69
N GLN A 41 15.51 3.63 -9.20
CA GLN A 41 15.54 4.90 -8.47
C GLN A 41 14.91 6.06 -9.24
N TYR A 42 15.00 6.04 -10.57
CA TYR A 42 14.43 7.08 -11.44
C TYR A 42 13.16 6.61 -12.17
N LEU A 43 13.04 5.30 -12.41
CA LEU A 43 11.94 4.75 -13.21
C LEU A 43 10.59 4.84 -12.51
N TYR A 44 10.50 4.72 -11.19
CA TYR A 44 9.23 4.82 -10.49
C TYR A 44 8.51 6.12 -10.86
N THR A 45 9.13 7.26 -10.63
CA THR A 45 8.52 8.56 -10.97
C THR A 45 8.21 8.67 -12.46
N ALA A 46 9.20 8.38 -13.32
CA ALA A 46 9.06 8.54 -14.76
C ALA A 46 7.92 7.69 -15.36
N LEU A 47 7.76 6.44 -14.90
CA LEU A 47 6.75 5.54 -15.44
C LEU A 47 5.35 5.81 -14.87
N TYR A 48 5.23 6.32 -13.63
CA TYR A 48 3.95 6.80 -13.11
C TYR A 48 3.48 8.07 -13.82
N ASP A 49 4.39 9.02 -14.09
CA ASP A 49 4.08 10.22 -14.87
C ASP A 49 3.65 9.84 -16.30
N GLU A 50 4.34 8.88 -16.93
CA GLU A 50 3.97 8.35 -18.22
C GLU A 50 2.59 7.68 -18.21
N LEU A 51 2.29 6.86 -17.18
CA LEU A 51 0.98 6.24 -17.00
C LEU A 51 -0.12 7.29 -16.95
N PHE A 52 0.01 8.27 -16.07
CA PHE A 52 -1.02 9.30 -15.88
C PHE A 52 -1.21 10.15 -17.13
N ARG A 53 -0.16 10.42 -17.88
CA ARG A 53 -0.23 11.13 -19.16
C ARG A 53 -0.96 10.30 -20.24
N ARG A 54 -0.69 8.99 -20.31
CA ARG A 54 -1.30 8.09 -21.32
C ARG A 54 -2.70 7.62 -20.93
N VAL A 55 -3.01 7.62 -19.65
CA VAL A 55 -4.29 7.14 -19.08
C VAL A 55 -4.96 8.24 -18.25
N PRO A 56 -5.49 9.31 -18.87
CA PRO A 56 -6.08 10.45 -18.14
C PRO A 56 -7.32 10.07 -17.33
N LEU A 57 -7.98 8.95 -17.67
CA LEU A 57 -9.10 8.39 -16.90
C LEU A 57 -8.65 7.37 -15.83
N HIS A 58 -7.40 7.46 -15.39
CA HIS A 58 -6.91 6.60 -14.31
C HIS A 58 -7.67 6.86 -13.00
N SER A 59 -8.07 5.79 -12.33
CA SER A 59 -8.94 5.88 -11.13
C SER A 59 -8.35 6.71 -9.99
N GLN A 60 -7.02 6.79 -9.89
CA GLN A 60 -6.36 7.64 -8.89
C GLN A 60 -6.53 9.13 -9.20
N LEU A 61 -6.49 9.53 -10.48
CA LEU A 61 -6.69 10.92 -10.88
C LEU A 61 -8.15 11.35 -10.63
N ILE A 62 -9.11 10.48 -10.98
CA ILE A 62 -10.55 10.77 -10.78
C ILE A 62 -10.89 10.88 -9.29
N ARG A 63 -10.38 9.98 -8.44
CA ARG A 63 -10.66 10.01 -6.99
C ARG A 63 -10.11 11.24 -6.29
N LYS A 64 -8.94 11.73 -6.70
CA LYS A 64 -8.30 12.94 -6.13
C LYS A 64 -9.09 14.22 -6.42
N SER A 65 -10.01 14.21 -7.38
CA SER A 65 -10.82 15.39 -7.74
C SER A 65 -12.06 15.59 -6.86
N SER A 66 -12.39 14.66 -5.93
CA SER A 66 -13.56 14.78 -5.05
C SER A 66 -13.16 15.01 -3.58
N PRO A 67 -13.42 16.21 -3.02
CA PRO A 67 -13.17 16.51 -1.60
C PRO A 67 -13.96 15.60 -0.66
N GLU A 68 -15.20 15.22 -1.01
CA GLU A 68 -16.05 14.36 -0.19
C GLU A 68 -15.49 12.96 -0.08
N ILE A 69 -15.00 12.39 -1.19
CA ILE A 69 -14.35 11.08 -1.21
C ILE A 69 -13.07 11.14 -0.38
N THR A 70 -12.28 12.20 -0.54
CA THR A 70 -11.06 12.40 0.25
C THR A 70 -11.37 12.46 1.75
N ALA A 71 -12.33 13.26 2.17
CA ALA A 71 -12.74 13.37 3.57
C ALA A 71 -13.21 12.04 4.15
N TRP A 72 -14.01 11.28 3.39
CA TRP A 72 -14.46 9.95 3.80
C TRP A 72 -13.28 8.97 3.97
N VAL A 73 -12.34 8.96 3.01
CA VAL A 73 -11.14 8.10 3.07
C VAL A 73 -10.28 8.46 4.28
N VAL A 74 -10.04 9.75 4.52
CA VAL A 74 -9.29 10.21 5.69
C VAL A 74 -9.96 9.74 6.98
N ALA A 75 -11.28 9.94 7.12
CA ALA A 75 -12.02 9.51 8.32
C ALA A 75 -11.88 7.99 8.55
N GLN A 76 -11.99 7.17 7.50
CA GLN A 76 -11.82 5.71 7.61
C GLN A 76 -10.40 5.32 8.06
N ARG A 77 -9.37 6.00 7.59
CA ARG A 77 -7.98 5.71 7.96
C ARG A 77 -7.67 6.19 9.37
N MET A 78 -8.20 7.34 9.77
CA MET A 78 -8.02 7.87 11.12
C MET A 78 -8.70 7.01 12.19
N GLN A 79 -9.73 6.23 11.89
CA GLN A 79 -10.28 5.24 12.82
C GLN A 79 -9.25 4.18 13.25
N LEU A 80 -8.36 3.77 12.34
CA LEU A 80 -7.26 2.87 12.67
C LEU A 80 -6.11 3.63 13.33
N LEU A 81 -5.63 4.69 12.67
CA LEU A 81 -4.45 5.45 13.06
C LEU A 81 -4.60 6.11 14.44
N GLY A 82 -5.79 6.64 14.76
CA GLY A 82 -6.06 7.30 16.03
C GLY A 82 -5.75 6.46 17.28
N ARG A 83 -5.69 5.14 17.15
CA ARG A 83 -5.27 4.24 18.25
C ARG A 83 -3.78 4.33 18.56
N PHE A 84 -2.99 4.76 17.59
CA PHE A 84 -1.53 4.80 17.64
C PHE A 84 -0.97 6.22 17.74
N LEU A 85 -1.80 7.25 17.50
CA LEU A 85 -1.38 8.65 17.55
C LEU A 85 -1.59 9.27 18.95
N ASN A 86 -0.68 10.14 19.35
CA ASN A 86 -0.84 11.01 20.50
C ASN A 86 0.12 12.22 20.40
N PRO A 87 -0.08 13.32 21.20
CA PRO A 87 0.68 14.56 21.06
C PRO A 87 2.20 14.45 21.34
N GLN A 88 2.70 13.33 21.82
CA GLN A 88 4.14 13.13 22.08
C GLN A 88 4.83 12.40 20.93
N ARG A 89 4.07 11.81 19.99
CA ARG A 89 4.59 10.93 18.95
C ARG A 89 4.98 11.68 17.68
N THR A 90 5.96 11.14 16.99
CA THR A 90 6.34 11.50 15.63
C THR A 90 5.73 10.49 14.64
N PHE A 91 5.03 11.00 13.65
CA PHE A 91 4.36 10.22 12.61
C PHE A 91 5.09 10.36 11.28
N LEU A 92 5.23 9.24 10.55
CA LEU A 92 5.78 9.19 9.20
C LEU A 92 4.76 8.52 8.26
N GLU A 93 4.38 9.19 7.18
CA GLU A 93 3.66 8.55 6.06
C GLU A 93 4.60 8.37 4.87
N ILE A 94 4.63 7.15 4.30
CA ILE A 94 5.39 6.81 3.10
C ILE A 94 4.41 6.63 1.93
N GLY A 95 4.63 7.36 0.83
CA GLY A 95 3.71 7.43 -0.30
C GLY A 95 2.41 8.15 0.04
N PRO A 96 2.47 9.40 0.60
CA PRO A 96 1.29 10.12 1.09
C PRO A 96 0.33 10.57 -0.02
N GLY A 97 0.77 10.61 -1.26
CA GLY A 97 -0.01 11.12 -2.38
C GLY A 97 -0.42 12.58 -2.17
N ASP A 98 -1.71 12.84 -1.88
CA ASP A 98 -2.24 14.19 -1.62
C ASP A 98 -2.00 14.69 -0.18
N CYS A 99 -1.28 13.94 0.64
CA CYS A 99 -0.97 14.23 2.04
C CYS A 99 -2.20 14.42 2.96
N ALA A 100 -3.42 14.11 2.52
CA ALA A 100 -4.63 14.41 3.27
C ALA A 100 -4.66 13.67 4.63
N VAL A 101 -4.17 12.43 4.68
CA VAL A 101 -4.06 11.64 5.93
C VAL A 101 -2.99 12.22 6.84
N SER A 102 -1.82 12.54 6.31
CA SER A 102 -0.72 13.16 7.07
C SER A 102 -1.10 14.53 7.64
N ILE A 103 -1.82 15.35 6.87
CA ILE A 103 -2.31 16.66 7.32
C ILE A 103 -3.33 16.46 8.45
N GLU A 104 -4.25 15.52 8.34
CA GLU A 104 -5.17 15.22 9.43
C GLU A 104 -4.43 14.70 10.68
N ALA A 105 -3.48 13.77 10.48
CA ALA A 105 -2.66 13.21 11.56
C ALA A 105 -1.85 14.29 12.31
N SER A 106 -1.44 15.36 11.64
CA SER A 106 -0.66 16.46 12.26
C SER A 106 -1.35 17.13 13.44
N LYS A 107 -2.69 17.06 13.49
CA LYS A 107 -3.50 17.60 14.60
C LYS A 107 -3.35 16.82 15.91
N TYR A 108 -2.83 15.57 15.82
CA TYR A 108 -2.81 14.61 16.93
C TYR A 108 -1.40 14.20 17.36
N VAL A 109 -0.36 14.70 16.69
CA VAL A 109 1.02 14.28 16.93
C VAL A 109 1.96 15.47 17.10
N LYS A 110 3.15 15.22 17.67
CA LYS A 110 4.20 16.22 17.83
C LYS A 110 4.77 16.69 16.49
N LYS A 111 5.06 15.78 15.59
CA LYS A 111 5.71 16.04 14.30
C LYS A 111 5.20 15.05 13.26
N VAL A 112 5.05 15.51 12.03
CA VAL A 112 4.75 14.69 10.85
C VAL A 112 5.90 14.79 9.85
N TYR A 113 6.33 13.65 9.35
CA TYR A 113 7.11 13.51 8.14
C TYR A 113 6.24 12.83 7.07
N ALA A 114 6.29 13.35 5.85
CA ALA A 114 5.66 12.74 4.68
C ALA A 114 6.74 12.54 3.62
N VAL A 115 6.94 11.31 3.18
CA VAL A 115 8.01 10.93 2.26
C VAL A 115 7.42 10.38 0.97
N ASP A 116 7.73 11.02 -0.16
CA ASP A 116 7.30 10.56 -1.49
C ASP A 116 8.45 10.66 -2.50
N VAL A 117 8.33 9.98 -3.63
CA VAL A 117 9.29 10.06 -4.76
C VAL A 117 9.01 11.27 -5.67
N SER A 118 7.88 11.92 -5.51
CA SER A 118 7.47 13.09 -6.30
C SER A 118 6.78 14.13 -5.42
N ASN A 119 6.98 15.40 -5.73
CA ASN A 119 6.25 16.50 -5.08
C ASN A 119 5.11 17.05 -5.93
N GLU A 120 4.83 16.48 -7.10
CA GLU A 120 3.88 17.03 -8.07
C GLU A 120 2.48 17.25 -7.46
N ILE A 121 2.04 16.35 -6.61
CA ILE A 121 0.72 16.43 -5.96
C ILE A 121 0.75 17.40 -4.77
N ALA A 122 1.92 17.60 -4.16
CA ALA A 122 2.10 18.40 -2.94
C ALA A 122 2.51 19.85 -3.19
N LYS A 123 2.86 20.23 -4.42
CA LYS A 123 3.41 21.56 -4.79
C LYS A 123 2.61 22.76 -4.29
N ASN A 124 1.29 22.65 -4.23
CA ASN A 124 0.40 23.77 -3.88
C ASN A 124 -0.24 23.60 -2.49
N ILE A 125 0.26 22.68 -1.67
CA ILE A 125 -0.28 22.43 -0.34
C ILE A 125 0.44 23.30 0.68
N VAL A 126 -0.32 24.02 1.47
CA VAL A 126 0.20 24.72 2.66
C VAL A 126 0.20 23.74 3.82
N PHE A 127 1.38 23.31 4.24
CA PHE A 127 1.53 22.36 5.33
C PHE A 127 1.43 23.00 6.71
N PRO A 128 0.92 22.25 7.72
CA PRO A 128 0.97 22.66 9.11
C PRO A 128 2.41 22.90 9.61
N GLN A 129 2.57 23.73 10.68
CA GLN A 129 3.89 24.08 11.21
C GLN A 129 4.72 22.87 11.68
N ASN A 130 4.06 21.82 12.17
CA ASN A 130 4.70 20.58 12.61
C ASN A 130 4.84 19.52 11.51
N PHE A 131 4.72 19.91 10.24
CA PHE A 131 4.75 19.00 9.08
C PHE A 131 6.00 19.26 8.24
N GLU A 132 6.62 18.18 7.75
CA GLU A 132 7.76 18.24 6.85
C GLU A 132 7.57 17.25 5.70
N PHE A 133 7.58 17.76 4.47
CA PHE A 133 7.52 16.94 3.27
C PHE A 133 8.95 16.72 2.75
N LEU A 134 9.30 15.45 2.49
CA LEU A 134 10.64 15.03 2.08
C LEU A 134 10.56 14.24 0.78
N ILE A 135 11.47 14.52 -0.15
CA ILE A 135 11.62 13.74 -1.38
C ILE A 135 12.55 12.56 -1.11
N SER A 136 12.13 11.38 -1.54
CA SER A 136 12.88 10.13 -1.49
C SER A 136 13.42 9.76 -2.86
N GLU A 137 14.60 9.20 -2.89
CA GLU A 137 15.15 8.50 -4.05
C GLU A 137 14.77 7.00 -3.96
N GLY A 138 13.54 6.67 -4.30
CA GLY A 138 13.02 5.29 -4.30
C GLY A 138 12.81 4.70 -2.90
N CYS A 139 13.75 3.90 -2.41
CA CYS A 139 13.60 3.18 -1.13
C CYS A 139 14.09 3.95 0.09
N ASN A 140 14.66 5.12 -0.09
CA ASN A 140 15.21 5.93 1.00
C ASN A 140 14.12 6.50 1.91
N ILE A 141 14.42 6.58 3.21
CA ILE A 141 13.57 7.24 4.21
C ILE A 141 14.44 8.34 4.85
N PRO A 142 14.44 9.55 4.29
CA PRO A 142 15.38 10.62 4.66
C PRO A 142 14.98 11.32 5.98
N VAL A 143 14.77 10.55 7.03
CA VAL A 143 14.50 11.01 8.39
C VAL A 143 15.60 10.49 9.35
N PRO A 144 15.83 11.11 10.51
CA PRO A 144 16.81 10.62 11.47
C PRO A 144 16.49 9.18 11.93
N GLU A 145 17.52 8.37 12.12
CA GLU A 145 17.36 7.02 12.68
C GLU A 145 16.76 7.10 14.10
N ASN A 146 15.93 6.10 14.45
CA ASN A 146 15.29 5.98 15.76
C ASN A 146 14.44 7.19 16.17
N SER A 147 13.85 7.92 15.21
CA SER A 147 13.09 9.15 15.46
C SER A 147 11.58 9.02 15.26
N ILE A 148 11.12 7.94 14.67
CA ILE A 148 9.72 7.75 14.28
C ILE A 148 9.02 6.79 15.23
N ASP A 149 7.93 7.24 15.86
CA ASP A 149 7.11 6.40 16.72
C ASP A 149 6.08 5.58 15.93
N VAL A 150 5.51 6.18 14.88
CA VAL A 150 4.50 5.54 14.03
C VAL A 150 4.82 5.81 12.58
N ALA A 151 5.19 4.77 11.83
CA ALA A 151 5.29 4.79 10.38
C ALA A 151 4.04 4.18 9.76
N TYR A 152 3.62 4.68 8.61
CA TYR A 152 2.41 4.28 7.91
C TYR A 152 2.60 4.30 6.41
N SER A 153 2.09 3.28 5.72
CA SER A 153 1.91 3.32 4.27
C SER A 153 0.58 2.66 3.88
N HIS A 154 0.00 3.14 2.79
CA HIS A 154 -1.24 2.60 2.27
C HIS A 154 -1.18 2.42 0.76
N GLN A 155 -1.35 1.16 0.31
CA GLN A 155 -1.29 0.80 -1.11
C GLN A 155 0.04 1.26 -1.74
N LEU A 156 1.15 0.89 -1.11
CA LEU A 156 2.50 1.23 -1.56
C LEU A 156 3.35 -0.03 -1.79
N MET A 157 3.32 -0.98 -0.84
CA MET A 157 4.20 -2.15 -0.84
C MET A 157 4.06 -2.99 -2.12
N GLU A 158 2.85 -3.11 -2.65
CA GLU A 158 2.53 -3.85 -3.88
C GLU A 158 3.12 -3.23 -5.15
N HIS A 159 3.39 -1.93 -5.12
CA HIS A 159 3.96 -1.18 -6.25
C HIS A 159 5.49 -1.24 -6.33
N LEU A 160 6.13 -1.75 -5.29
CA LEU A 160 7.58 -1.86 -5.25
C LEU A 160 8.06 -3.19 -5.85
N HIS A 161 9.19 -3.13 -6.54
CA HIS A 161 9.92 -4.35 -6.87
C HIS A 161 10.26 -5.11 -5.57
N PRO A 162 10.23 -6.46 -5.54
CA PRO A 162 10.47 -7.22 -4.30
C PRO A 162 11.76 -6.86 -3.55
N ASP A 163 12.85 -6.59 -4.28
CA ASP A 163 14.12 -6.20 -3.68
C ASP A 163 14.03 -4.80 -3.04
N ASP A 164 13.34 -3.88 -3.71
CA ASP A 164 13.14 -2.52 -3.24
C ASP A 164 12.19 -2.48 -2.05
N ALA A 165 11.15 -3.32 -2.04
CA ALA A 165 10.24 -3.48 -0.92
C ALA A 165 10.99 -3.93 0.35
N PHE A 166 11.92 -4.88 0.21
CA PHE A 166 12.77 -5.32 1.33
C PHE A 166 13.67 -4.20 1.83
N THR A 167 14.35 -3.50 0.90
CA THR A 167 15.24 -2.38 1.23
C THR A 167 14.49 -1.23 1.90
N GLN A 168 13.31 -0.86 1.36
CA GLN A 168 12.49 0.20 1.97
C GLN A 168 12.05 -0.20 3.38
N LEU A 169 11.62 -1.45 3.57
CA LEU A 169 11.21 -1.93 4.89
C LEU A 169 12.37 -1.91 5.90
N GLN A 170 13.62 -2.21 5.48
CA GLN A 170 14.80 -2.05 6.32
C GLN A 170 15.04 -0.57 6.70
N ASN A 171 14.86 0.36 5.76
CA ASN A 171 15.04 1.79 6.02
C ASN A 171 13.93 2.34 6.93
N ILE A 172 12.68 1.87 6.77
CA ILE A 172 11.59 2.17 7.72
C ILE A 172 11.96 1.66 9.12
N TYR A 173 12.44 0.43 9.23
CA TYR A 173 12.85 -0.15 10.51
C TYR A 173 13.96 0.64 11.19
N LYS A 174 14.97 1.12 10.43
CA LYS A 174 16.02 2.00 10.97
C LYS A 174 15.46 3.32 11.49
N ALA A 175 14.53 3.93 10.75
CA ALA A 175 13.88 5.18 11.13
C ALA A 175 13.02 5.07 12.41
N LEU A 176 12.41 3.89 12.64
CA LEU A 176 11.57 3.67 13.83
C LEU A 176 12.39 3.77 15.13
N ALA A 177 11.84 4.47 16.12
CA ALA A 177 12.32 4.47 17.49
C ALA A 177 12.16 3.08 18.14
N PRO A 178 12.88 2.76 19.21
CA PRO A 178 12.61 1.56 20.02
C PRO A 178 11.13 1.49 20.44
N LYS A 179 10.46 0.36 20.18
CA LYS A 179 9.01 0.17 20.33
C LYS A 179 8.14 0.98 19.34
N GLY A 180 8.74 1.65 18.37
CA GLY A 180 8.03 2.27 17.25
C GLY A 180 7.33 1.19 16.41
N ILE A 181 6.27 1.58 15.71
CA ILE A 181 5.45 0.67 14.91
C ILE A 181 5.42 1.10 13.45
N TYR A 182 5.31 0.11 12.57
CA TYR A 182 4.98 0.33 11.16
C TYR A 182 3.65 -0.31 10.82
N ILE A 183 2.75 0.47 10.28
CA ILE A 183 1.41 0.07 9.82
C ILE A 183 1.44 0.02 8.29
N CYS A 184 1.42 -1.18 7.73
CA CYS A 184 1.41 -1.44 6.30
C CYS A 184 0.02 -1.89 5.86
N ILE A 185 -0.61 -1.13 4.96
CA ILE A 185 -1.88 -1.53 4.34
C ILE A 185 -1.64 -1.82 2.87
N THR A 186 -1.89 -3.07 2.45
CA THR A 186 -1.67 -3.55 1.08
C THR A 186 -2.75 -4.57 0.70
N PRO A 187 -3.07 -4.78 -0.59
CA PRO A 187 -3.99 -5.83 -1.00
C PRO A 187 -3.42 -7.22 -0.72
N ASN A 188 -4.31 -8.21 -0.66
CA ASN A 188 -3.90 -9.59 -0.48
C ASN A 188 -4.02 -10.36 -1.80
N ARG A 189 -2.93 -11.03 -2.21
CA ARG A 189 -2.85 -11.84 -3.43
C ARG A 189 -3.95 -12.88 -3.55
N MET A 190 -4.40 -13.47 -2.44
CA MET A 190 -5.45 -14.50 -2.47
C MET A 190 -6.76 -13.98 -3.07
N SER A 191 -7.12 -12.73 -2.84
CA SER A 191 -8.31 -12.07 -3.39
C SER A 191 -8.02 -11.25 -4.67
N GLY A 192 -6.75 -11.18 -5.09
CA GLY A 192 -6.29 -10.43 -6.26
C GLY A 192 -6.52 -11.11 -7.61
N PRO A 193 -5.98 -10.48 -8.67
CA PRO A 193 -5.26 -9.22 -8.68
C PRO A 193 -6.15 -8.01 -8.40
N HIS A 194 -5.54 -6.90 -7.91
CA HIS A 194 -6.26 -5.69 -7.49
C HIS A 194 -5.95 -4.46 -8.34
N ASP A 195 -4.94 -4.56 -9.24
CA ASP A 195 -4.67 -3.57 -10.28
C ASP A 195 -5.58 -3.75 -11.51
N ILE A 196 -5.29 -3.05 -12.60
CA ILE A 196 -6.08 -3.14 -13.84
C ILE A 196 -6.10 -4.55 -14.44
N SER A 197 -5.06 -5.36 -14.17
CA SER A 197 -4.97 -6.74 -14.69
C SER A 197 -6.09 -7.66 -14.19
N LYS A 198 -6.80 -7.27 -13.12
CA LYS A 198 -7.97 -8.00 -12.59
C LYS A 198 -9.02 -8.34 -13.64
N TYR A 199 -9.13 -7.53 -14.69
CA TYR A 199 -10.11 -7.77 -15.76
C TYR A 199 -9.66 -8.84 -16.76
N PHE A 200 -8.36 -9.12 -16.85
CA PHE A 200 -7.78 -9.93 -17.93
C PHE A 200 -6.92 -11.10 -17.45
N ASP A 201 -6.27 -10.97 -16.29
CA ASP A 201 -5.32 -11.95 -15.75
C ASP A 201 -5.78 -12.53 -14.40
N GLU A 202 -5.15 -13.63 -14.00
CA GLU A 202 -5.36 -14.28 -12.69
C GLU A 202 -4.32 -13.89 -11.65
N ILE A 203 -3.29 -13.15 -12.10
CA ILE A 203 -2.22 -12.58 -11.28
C ILE A 203 -2.03 -11.11 -11.66
N ALA A 204 -1.45 -10.31 -10.77
CA ALA A 204 -1.11 -8.93 -11.04
C ALA A 204 0.02 -8.83 -12.08
N THR A 205 -0.27 -8.18 -13.22
CA THR A 205 0.68 -7.95 -14.32
C THR A 205 0.87 -6.47 -14.63
N GLY A 206 0.04 -5.60 -14.05
CA GLY A 206 0.18 -4.16 -14.08
C GLY A 206 1.17 -3.63 -13.03
N PHE A 207 0.90 -2.44 -12.48
CA PHE A 207 1.79 -1.78 -11.52
C PHE A 207 1.76 -2.38 -10.10
N HIS A 208 0.93 -3.37 -9.80
CA HIS A 208 1.18 -4.22 -8.67
C HIS A 208 2.32 -5.18 -9.02
N LEU A 209 3.55 -4.78 -8.74
CA LEU A 209 4.74 -5.59 -9.05
C LEU A 209 4.76 -6.87 -8.22
N LYS A 210 4.26 -6.82 -6.98
CA LYS A 210 4.03 -7.99 -6.14
C LYS A 210 2.90 -7.76 -5.15
N GLU A 211 1.81 -8.50 -5.29
CA GLU A 211 0.81 -8.65 -4.22
C GLU A 211 1.25 -9.76 -3.26
N TYR A 212 1.16 -9.51 -1.97
CA TYR A 212 1.62 -10.41 -0.91
C TYR A 212 0.47 -11.22 -0.33
N THR A 213 0.79 -12.38 0.29
CA THR A 213 -0.09 -13.04 1.25
C THR A 213 0.22 -12.55 2.67
N VAL A 214 -0.63 -12.93 3.65
CA VAL A 214 -0.38 -12.62 5.07
C VAL A 214 0.94 -13.25 5.52
N THR A 215 1.18 -14.49 5.11
CA THR A 215 2.39 -15.24 5.49
C THR A 215 3.64 -14.61 4.89
N GLU A 216 3.64 -14.32 3.59
CA GLU A 216 4.76 -13.68 2.90
C GLU A 216 5.13 -12.33 3.54
N LEU A 217 4.12 -11.49 3.83
CA LEU A 217 4.36 -10.18 4.41
C LEU A 217 4.88 -10.28 5.86
N ALA A 218 4.33 -11.19 6.66
CA ALA A 218 4.81 -11.44 8.02
C ALA A 218 6.26 -11.96 8.04
N GLU A 219 6.63 -12.84 7.11
CA GLU A 219 8.01 -13.33 6.96
C GLU A 219 8.96 -12.20 6.57
N LEU A 220 8.52 -11.31 5.66
CA LEU A 220 9.31 -10.15 5.26
C LEU A 220 9.60 -9.23 6.46
N PHE A 221 8.59 -8.94 7.27
CA PHE A 221 8.74 -8.14 8.49
C PHE A 221 9.70 -8.81 9.50
N ARG A 222 9.59 -10.14 9.69
CA ARG A 222 10.51 -10.89 10.59
C ARG A 222 11.95 -10.82 10.12
N ARG A 223 12.18 -11.00 8.83
CA ARG A 223 13.54 -10.94 8.23
C ARG A 223 14.20 -9.58 8.44
N VAL A 224 13.43 -8.51 8.52
CA VAL A 224 13.94 -7.16 8.81
C VAL A 224 14.22 -6.95 10.29
N GLY A 225 13.54 -7.69 11.19
CA GLY A 225 13.79 -7.64 12.63
C GLY A 225 12.62 -7.18 13.49
N PHE A 226 11.40 -7.01 12.91
CA PHE A 226 10.22 -6.67 13.72
C PHE A 226 9.93 -7.76 14.76
N SER A 227 9.80 -7.35 16.03
CA SER A 227 9.69 -8.25 17.18
C SER A 227 8.27 -8.77 17.40
N LYS A 228 7.27 -7.93 17.13
CA LYS A 228 5.85 -8.28 17.16
C LYS A 228 5.22 -7.92 15.84
N ILE A 229 4.43 -8.87 15.30
CA ILE A 229 3.73 -8.66 14.04
C ILE A 229 2.29 -9.07 14.25
N SER A 230 1.35 -8.21 13.91
CA SER A 230 -0.09 -8.47 14.04
C SER A 230 -0.84 -8.11 12.77
N LEU A 231 -1.85 -8.90 12.43
CA LEU A 231 -2.82 -8.60 11.38
C LEU A 231 -4.02 -7.90 12.02
N TYR A 232 -4.36 -6.72 11.51
CA TYR A 232 -5.56 -6.00 11.92
C TYR A 232 -6.69 -6.21 10.90
N LYS A 233 -7.84 -6.62 11.38
CA LYS A 233 -9.06 -6.73 10.59
C LYS A 233 -10.12 -5.79 11.14
N SER A 234 -10.55 -4.85 10.32
CA SER A 234 -11.64 -3.93 10.69
C SER A 234 -12.97 -4.46 10.20
N TYR A 235 -13.94 -4.52 11.10
CA TYR A 235 -15.32 -4.85 10.78
C TYR A 235 -16.25 -3.88 11.50
N ARG A 236 -16.97 -3.04 10.76
CA ARG A 236 -17.75 -1.92 11.27
C ARG A 236 -16.88 -0.98 12.10
N GLN A 237 -17.23 -0.74 13.37
CA GLN A 237 -16.47 0.11 14.31
C GLN A 237 -15.42 -0.65 15.12
N ASN A 238 -15.41 -1.98 15.03
CA ASN A 238 -14.46 -2.83 15.75
C ASN A 238 -13.27 -3.20 14.87
N SER A 239 -12.11 -3.32 15.46
CA SER A 239 -10.95 -3.95 14.83
C SER A 239 -10.44 -5.08 15.70
N LEU A 240 -10.22 -6.22 15.07
CA LEU A 240 -9.63 -7.40 15.66
C LEU A 240 -8.12 -7.37 15.38
N GLU A 241 -7.33 -7.50 16.41
CA GLU A 241 -5.89 -7.74 16.31
C GLU A 241 -5.61 -9.22 16.42
N ILE A 242 -4.95 -9.79 15.41
CA ILE A 242 -4.54 -11.19 15.36
C ILE A 242 -3.01 -11.23 15.37
N PRO A 243 -2.35 -11.68 16.43
CA PRO A 243 -0.89 -11.77 16.44
C PRO A 243 -0.44 -12.85 15.44
N LEU A 244 0.54 -12.49 14.58
CA LEU A 244 1.14 -13.41 13.61
C LEU A 244 2.38 -14.07 14.25
N ASN A 245 2.15 -15.10 15.03
CA ASN A 245 3.16 -15.84 15.81
C ASN A 245 3.31 -17.30 15.36
N SER A 246 4.03 -18.11 16.12
CA SER A 246 4.27 -19.52 15.84
C SER A 246 3.01 -20.39 15.83
N ILE A 247 1.89 -19.90 16.38
CA ILE A 247 0.61 -20.64 16.41
C ILE A 247 -0.28 -20.19 15.24
N THR A 248 -0.47 -18.89 15.07
CA THR A 248 -1.43 -18.36 14.11
C THR A 248 -0.89 -18.34 12.67
N LEU A 249 0.42 -18.13 12.48
CA LEU A 249 0.99 -18.08 11.15
C LEU A 249 0.90 -19.40 10.37
N PRO A 250 1.13 -20.59 10.98
CA PRO A 250 0.88 -21.86 10.30
C PRO A 250 -0.58 -22.04 9.86
N ILE A 251 -1.55 -21.50 10.65
CA ILE A 251 -2.97 -21.55 10.29
C ILE A 251 -3.24 -20.69 9.03
N PHE A 252 -2.70 -19.45 9.00
CA PHE A 252 -2.80 -18.62 7.80
C PHE A 252 -2.17 -19.29 6.60
N LYS A 253 -0.98 -19.87 6.76
CA LYS A 253 -0.26 -20.58 5.69
C LYS A 253 -1.08 -21.74 5.14
N ALA A 254 -1.65 -22.59 6.00
CA ALA A 254 -2.51 -23.68 5.57
C ALA A 254 -3.77 -23.19 4.83
N CYS A 255 -4.39 -22.09 5.30
CA CYS A 255 -5.52 -21.48 4.60
C CYS A 255 -5.11 -20.92 3.22
N GLU A 256 -3.96 -20.28 3.13
CA GLU A 256 -3.41 -19.76 1.86
C GLU A 256 -3.11 -20.91 0.89
N GLU A 257 -2.48 -22.00 1.33
CA GLU A 257 -2.20 -23.20 0.53
C GLU A 257 -3.50 -23.85 0.00
N VAL A 258 -4.53 -23.96 0.84
CA VAL A 258 -5.84 -24.46 0.40
C VAL A 258 -6.49 -23.54 -0.63
N LEU A 259 -6.37 -22.22 -0.45
CA LEU A 259 -6.92 -21.27 -1.41
C LEU A 259 -6.16 -21.30 -2.75
N GLU A 260 -4.85 -21.54 -2.74
CA GLU A 260 -4.03 -21.57 -3.97
C GLU A 260 -4.39 -22.73 -4.90
N VAL A 261 -4.84 -23.87 -4.36
CA VAL A 261 -5.26 -25.01 -5.20
C VAL A 261 -6.68 -24.89 -5.74
N LEU A 262 -7.45 -23.89 -5.31
CA LEU A 262 -8.80 -23.66 -5.83
C LEU A 262 -8.77 -22.98 -7.20
N PRO A 263 -9.78 -23.27 -8.05
CA PRO A 263 -9.99 -22.50 -9.29
C PRO A 263 -10.06 -21.00 -8.98
N TYR A 264 -9.46 -20.19 -9.84
CA TYR A 264 -9.32 -18.73 -9.67
C TYR A 264 -10.62 -18.03 -9.20
N SER A 265 -11.75 -18.31 -9.86
CA SER A 265 -13.03 -17.67 -9.56
C SER A 265 -13.51 -18.01 -8.14
N LEU A 266 -13.33 -19.26 -7.70
CA LEU A 266 -13.72 -19.70 -6.36
C LEU A 266 -12.78 -19.15 -5.30
N ARG A 267 -11.46 -19.21 -5.52
CA ARG A 267 -10.44 -18.60 -4.66
C ARG A 267 -10.76 -17.14 -4.40
N ARG A 268 -10.94 -16.36 -5.48
CA ARG A 268 -11.21 -14.94 -5.41
C ARG A 268 -12.50 -14.62 -4.64
N LYS A 269 -13.56 -15.40 -4.85
CA LYS A 269 -14.83 -15.24 -4.15
C LYS A 269 -14.71 -15.48 -2.65
N ILE A 270 -14.05 -16.57 -2.24
CA ILE A 270 -13.85 -16.92 -0.84
C ILE A 270 -12.91 -15.92 -0.18
N ALA A 271 -11.72 -15.69 -0.76
CA ALA A 271 -10.73 -14.77 -0.22
C ALA A 271 -11.21 -13.31 -0.18
N GLY A 272 -12.12 -12.92 -1.08
CA GLY A 272 -12.72 -11.59 -1.14
C GLY A 272 -13.74 -11.29 -0.03
N LEU A 273 -14.09 -12.25 0.83
CA LEU A 273 -14.93 -11.98 1.98
C LEU A 273 -14.24 -11.00 2.95
N PRO A 274 -14.97 -10.01 3.51
CA PRO A 274 -14.37 -8.92 4.29
C PRO A 274 -13.50 -9.35 5.46
N ILE A 275 -13.83 -10.47 6.09
CA ILE A 275 -13.13 -10.98 7.28
C ILE A 275 -11.88 -11.79 6.91
N LEU A 276 -11.80 -12.34 5.68
CA LEU A 276 -10.71 -13.23 5.27
C LEU A 276 -9.52 -12.46 4.68
N PHE A 277 -9.41 -12.42 3.35
CA PHE A 277 -8.20 -11.98 2.67
C PHE A 277 -8.42 -10.81 1.69
N ARG A 278 -9.50 -10.03 1.83
CA ARG A 278 -9.80 -8.91 0.92
C ARG A 278 -8.72 -7.82 0.91
N GLY A 279 -8.07 -7.60 2.04
CA GLY A 279 -6.98 -6.67 2.20
C GLY A 279 -6.25 -6.97 3.50
N MET A 280 -5.04 -6.45 3.63
CA MET A 280 -4.20 -6.66 4.81
C MET A 280 -3.84 -5.33 5.44
N THR A 281 -3.95 -5.29 6.77
CA THR A 281 -3.31 -4.27 7.60
C THR A 281 -2.37 -5.01 8.53
N VAL A 282 -1.08 -4.97 8.23
CA VAL A 282 -0.05 -5.59 9.06
C VAL A 282 0.65 -4.51 9.86
N VAL A 283 0.75 -4.74 11.16
CA VAL A 283 1.45 -3.84 12.11
C VAL A 283 2.65 -4.58 12.67
N GLY A 284 3.84 -4.01 12.45
CA GLY A 284 5.09 -4.52 13.02
C GLY A 284 5.63 -3.58 14.09
N THR A 285 6.15 -4.11 15.20
CA THR A 285 6.82 -3.35 16.27
C THR A 285 8.32 -3.60 16.23
N LYS A 286 9.13 -2.54 16.29
CA LYS A 286 10.59 -2.59 16.42
C LYS A 286 11.03 -3.05 17.81
#